data_79cebf4be98a1ec362dfc0f7b8b601bb
#
_entry.id   79cebf4be98a1ec362dfc0f7b8b601bb
#
_cell.length_a   1.000
_cell.length_b   1.000
_cell.length_c   1.000
_cell.angle_alpha   90.00
_cell.angle_beta   90.00
_cell.angle_gamma   90.00
#
_symmetry.space_group_name_H-M   'P 1'
#
loop_
_entity.id
_entity.type
_entity.pdbx_description
1 polymer ?
#
loop_
_entity_poly.entity_id
_entity_poly.type
_entity_poly.pdbx_seq_one_letter_code
_entity_poly.pdbx_strand_id
1 'polypeptide(L)'
;MKPSRILVPLCLFALGAAAAPAEKPASCDRACLEGIADQYLSAMVAHDASKAPFAKGLIFTENTIKLPPTEGLWFTASGLGDFKFYVCDLQTGQVAWTGIAKEHDKPVLLSVRLKVVDRKITEAESIVVRDVSERNLSNLKTPPPGFTETLAPSERMSRREMLRIPDLYFEALDKLNDSTIPWGGDAYRVENGMVTCGTIPGALPPAPGLPASRSCASKDGKISPMLKTIYSVRPRRTPLVDEERGITWGLYCFNHRGLATITLPDGSVQPSYATTPSSMPFADMFKTKNGKIRGIFAFGTRLPYGIGDGWSKN
;
A
#
# COMPACT_ATOMS: atom_id res chain seq x y z
N MET A 1 84.30 -47.01 -14.04
CA MET A 1 82.92 -47.41 -13.75
C MET A 1 82.21 -46.21 -13.05
N LYS A 2 81.26 -45.53 -13.65
CA LYS A 2 80.47 -44.42 -13.05
C LYS A 2 79.07 -44.96 -12.74
N PRO A 3 78.49 -44.66 -11.56
CA PRO A 3 77.11 -45.06 -11.28
C PRO A 3 76.12 -44.09 -11.84
N SER A 4 75.16 -44.67 -12.56
CA SER A 4 74.02 -43.95 -13.15
C SER A 4 73.00 -43.56 -12.08
N ARG A 5 72.64 -42.28 -11.93
CA ARG A 5 71.58 -41.82 -11.03
C ARG A 5 70.23 -41.80 -11.76
N ILE A 6 69.31 -42.61 -11.29
CA ILE A 6 67.92 -42.61 -11.79
C ILE A 6 67.16 -41.51 -11.05
N LEU A 7 66.69 -40.50 -11.80
CA LEU A 7 65.73 -39.49 -11.33
C LEU A 7 64.32 -40.07 -11.43
N VAL A 8 63.62 -40.17 -10.31
CA VAL A 8 62.19 -40.47 -10.26
C VAL A 8 61.43 -39.14 -10.26
N PRO A 9 60.48 -38.88 -11.19
CA PRO A 9 59.68 -37.67 -11.14
C PRO A 9 58.58 -37.76 -10.05
N LEU A 10 58.56 -36.79 -9.17
CA LEU A 10 57.52 -36.61 -8.12
C LEU A 10 56.33 -35.90 -8.78
N CYS A 11 55.25 -36.65 -9.05
CA CYS A 11 53.97 -36.09 -9.49
C CYS A 11 53.26 -35.47 -8.28
N LEU A 12 53.22 -34.13 -8.19
CA LEU A 12 52.33 -33.44 -7.24
C LEU A 12 50.90 -33.47 -7.84
N PHE A 13 50.03 -34.24 -7.20
CA PHE A 13 48.58 -34.09 -7.41
C PHE A 13 48.09 -32.89 -6.63
N ALA A 14 47.74 -31.79 -7.33
CA ALA A 14 47.03 -30.68 -6.75
C ALA A 14 45.55 -31.09 -6.58
N LEU A 15 45.11 -31.37 -5.34
CA LEU A 15 43.67 -31.45 -5.04
C LEU A 15 43.05 -30.05 -5.18
N GLY A 16 42.38 -29.80 -6.30
CA GLY A 16 41.51 -28.67 -6.46
C GLY A 16 40.29 -28.82 -5.55
N ALA A 17 40.20 -28.04 -4.48
CA ALA A 17 38.99 -27.90 -3.68
C ALA A 17 37.95 -27.22 -4.56
N ALA A 18 36.97 -27.96 -5.06
CA ALA A 18 35.79 -27.39 -5.70
C ALA A 18 35.02 -26.60 -4.62
N ALA A 19 34.96 -25.25 -4.77
CA ALA A 19 34.11 -24.43 -3.94
C ALA A 19 32.65 -24.86 -4.17
N ALA A 20 31.94 -25.23 -3.10
CA ALA A 20 30.52 -25.50 -3.15
C ALA A 20 29.79 -24.23 -3.69
N PRO A 21 28.79 -24.39 -4.58
CA PRO A 21 28.03 -23.24 -5.06
C PRO A 21 27.40 -22.55 -3.85
N ALA A 22 27.58 -21.24 -3.74
CA ALA A 22 26.96 -20.43 -2.71
C ALA A 22 25.44 -20.63 -2.80
N GLU A 23 24.85 -21.20 -1.75
CA GLU A 23 23.41 -21.34 -1.63
C GLU A 23 22.76 -19.96 -1.86
N LYS A 24 21.88 -19.88 -2.85
CA LYS A 24 21.07 -18.69 -3.08
C LYS A 24 20.32 -18.40 -1.79
N PRO A 25 20.41 -17.17 -1.20
CA PRO A 25 19.71 -16.89 0.05
C PRO A 25 18.24 -17.27 -0.12
N ALA A 26 17.70 -18.02 0.84
CA ALA A 26 16.33 -18.49 0.81
C ALA A 26 15.40 -17.30 0.62
N SER A 27 14.58 -17.34 -0.44
CA SER A 27 13.62 -16.28 -0.71
C SER A 27 12.71 -16.10 0.52
N CYS A 28 12.49 -14.85 0.94
CA CYS A 28 11.58 -14.55 2.03
C CYS A 28 10.14 -14.79 1.54
N ASP A 29 9.52 -15.87 2.01
CA ASP A 29 8.12 -16.20 1.70
C ASP A 29 7.15 -15.27 2.45
N ARG A 30 5.85 -15.48 2.30
CA ARG A 30 4.80 -14.69 2.94
C ARG A 30 4.97 -14.63 4.47
N ALA A 31 5.17 -15.76 5.11
CA ALA A 31 5.32 -15.82 6.57
C ALA A 31 6.57 -15.05 7.04
N CYS A 32 7.66 -15.15 6.29
CA CYS A 32 8.87 -14.39 6.54
C CYS A 32 8.62 -12.87 6.39
N LEU A 33 7.94 -12.42 5.33
CA LEU A 33 7.63 -11.00 5.11
C LEU A 33 6.69 -10.45 6.19
N GLU A 34 5.62 -11.17 6.51
CA GLU A 34 4.67 -10.81 7.58
C GLU A 34 5.38 -10.76 8.94
N GLY A 35 6.27 -11.73 9.26
CA GLY A 35 7.07 -11.72 10.47
C GLY A 35 8.05 -10.54 10.58
N ILE A 36 8.65 -10.12 9.47
CA ILE A 36 9.48 -8.90 9.43
C ILE A 36 8.66 -7.65 9.68
N ALA A 37 7.43 -7.57 9.15
CA ALA A 37 6.52 -6.46 9.42
C ALA A 37 6.10 -6.43 10.89
N ASP A 38 5.78 -7.58 11.49
CA ASP A 38 5.46 -7.67 12.92
C ASP A 38 6.65 -7.27 13.81
N GLN A 39 7.86 -7.67 13.43
CA GLN A 39 9.08 -7.26 14.14
C GLN A 39 9.30 -5.74 14.06
N TYR A 40 9.08 -5.14 12.87
CA TYR A 40 9.13 -3.69 12.69
C TYR A 40 8.14 -2.97 13.60
N LEU A 41 6.88 -3.41 13.62
CA LEU A 41 5.82 -2.81 14.42
C LEU A 41 6.07 -2.98 15.93
N SER A 42 6.55 -4.14 16.34
CA SER A 42 6.90 -4.41 17.75
C SER A 42 8.06 -3.53 18.20
N ALA A 43 9.06 -3.34 17.35
CA ALA A 43 10.20 -2.45 17.61
C ALA A 43 9.75 -0.98 17.69
N MET A 44 8.81 -0.57 16.83
CA MET A 44 8.20 0.77 16.86
C MET A 44 7.49 1.04 18.18
N VAL A 45 6.62 0.13 18.62
CA VAL A 45 5.90 0.27 19.90
C VAL A 45 6.84 0.24 21.10
N ALA A 46 7.94 -0.50 21.02
CA ALA A 46 8.97 -0.54 22.05
C ALA A 46 9.94 0.67 22.00
N HIS A 47 9.82 1.55 20.99
CA HIS A 47 10.76 2.65 20.72
C HIS A 47 12.23 2.19 20.63
N ASP A 48 12.46 0.97 20.14
CA ASP A 48 13.78 0.35 20.09
C ASP A 48 14.13 -0.10 18.66
N ALA A 49 14.80 0.79 17.93
CA ALA A 49 15.21 0.54 16.55
C ALA A 49 16.20 -0.65 16.41
N SER A 50 16.89 -1.03 17.48
CA SER A 50 17.83 -2.16 17.45
C SER A 50 17.11 -3.51 17.28
N LYS A 51 15.82 -3.56 17.62
CA LYS A 51 14.96 -4.73 17.45
C LYS A 51 14.39 -4.87 16.05
N ALA A 52 14.42 -3.81 15.23
CA ALA A 52 13.99 -3.88 13.84
C ALA A 52 15.15 -4.32 12.93
N PRO A 53 14.91 -5.19 11.93
CA PRO A 53 15.97 -5.67 11.05
C PRO A 53 16.31 -4.62 9.97
N PHE A 54 16.68 -3.39 10.37
CA PHE A 54 17.01 -2.33 9.46
C PHE A 54 18.31 -2.59 8.71
N ALA A 55 18.33 -2.27 7.41
CA ALA A 55 19.53 -2.20 6.61
C ALA A 55 20.25 -0.88 6.86
N LYS A 56 21.58 -0.87 6.64
CA LYS A 56 22.33 0.39 6.57
C LYS A 56 21.82 1.22 5.38
N GLY A 57 21.51 2.49 5.63
CA GLY A 57 20.99 3.38 4.58
C GLY A 57 19.50 3.21 4.30
N LEU A 58 18.73 2.69 5.27
CA LEU A 58 17.27 2.66 5.22
C LEU A 58 16.70 4.00 4.74
N ILE A 59 15.79 3.96 3.76
CA ILE A 59 14.96 5.10 3.38
C ILE A 59 13.66 5.02 4.16
N PHE A 60 13.36 6.07 4.93
CA PHE A 60 12.18 6.13 5.80
C PHE A 60 11.33 7.35 5.46
N THR A 61 10.02 7.15 5.27
CA THR A 61 9.06 8.23 5.06
C THR A 61 7.80 8.02 5.90
N GLU A 62 7.28 9.10 6.47
CA GLU A 62 5.93 9.16 7.01
C GLU A 62 5.17 10.30 6.32
N ASN A 63 3.97 10.00 5.85
CA ASN A 63 3.12 10.97 5.14
C ASN A 63 3.89 11.73 4.05
N THR A 64 4.64 10.99 3.23
CA THR A 64 5.49 11.47 2.13
C THR A 64 6.73 12.28 2.51
N ILE A 65 6.94 12.56 3.79
CA ILE A 65 8.12 13.30 4.27
C ILE A 65 9.23 12.33 4.66
N LYS A 66 10.43 12.55 4.16
CA LYS A 66 11.62 11.80 4.59
C LYS A 66 11.96 12.20 6.03
N LEU A 67 12.08 11.22 6.89
CA LEU A 67 12.44 11.38 8.29
C LEU A 67 13.61 10.46 8.65
N PRO A 68 14.38 10.78 9.69
CA PRO A 68 15.21 9.79 10.34
C PRO A 68 14.37 8.63 10.84
N PRO A 69 14.83 7.39 10.75
CA PRO A 69 14.16 6.26 11.42
C PRO A 69 14.02 6.57 12.91
N THR A 70 12.89 6.25 13.53
CA THR A 70 12.53 6.55 14.93
C THR A 70 11.84 7.90 15.16
N GLU A 71 11.67 8.71 14.13
CA GLU A 71 10.84 9.92 14.20
C GLU A 71 9.38 9.63 13.76
N GLY A 72 8.50 10.64 13.91
CA GLY A 72 7.09 10.53 13.59
C GLY A 72 6.36 9.56 14.50
N LEU A 73 5.54 8.66 13.95
CA LEU A 73 4.79 7.67 14.72
C LEU A 73 5.72 6.74 15.54
N TRP A 74 6.94 6.48 15.09
CA TRP A 74 7.92 5.72 15.86
C TRP A 74 8.20 6.33 17.24
N PHE A 75 8.20 7.66 17.34
CA PHE A 75 8.46 8.36 18.58
C PHE A 75 7.24 8.39 19.51
N THR A 76 6.02 8.29 18.95
CA THR A 76 4.77 8.53 19.69
C THR A 76 3.88 7.31 19.82
N ALA A 77 4.22 6.19 19.13
CA ALA A 77 3.43 4.97 19.16
C ALA A 77 3.34 4.39 20.57
N SER A 78 2.13 4.04 21.02
CA SER A 78 1.90 3.42 22.35
C SER A 78 1.32 2.01 22.25
N GLY A 79 0.99 1.53 21.04
CA GLY A 79 0.44 0.18 20.84
C GLY A 79 -0.13 -0.06 19.45
N LEU A 80 -0.71 -1.24 19.27
CA LEU A 80 -1.44 -1.64 18.07
C LEU A 80 -2.88 -1.98 18.44
N GLY A 81 -3.80 -1.82 17.48
CA GLY A 81 -5.17 -2.29 17.58
C GLY A 81 -5.38 -3.67 16.98
N ASP A 82 -6.60 -4.19 17.07
CA ASP A 82 -6.92 -5.55 16.60
C ASP A 82 -7.13 -5.61 15.08
N PHE A 83 -7.59 -4.51 14.45
CA PHE A 83 -7.77 -4.46 13.00
C PHE A 83 -6.44 -4.42 12.28
N LYS A 84 -6.17 -5.43 11.46
CA LYS A 84 -4.99 -5.47 10.58
C LYS A 84 -5.14 -6.45 9.44
N PHE A 85 -4.42 -6.21 8.35
CA PHE A 85 -4.16 -7.19 7.30
C PHE A 85 -2.83 -6.87 6.58
N TYR A 86 -2.34 -7.85 5.81
CA TYR A 86 -1.07 -7.76 5.09
C TYR A 86 -1.31 -7.89 3.59
N VAL A 87 -0.45 -7.23 2.81
CA VAL A 87 -0.32 -7.41 1.36
C VAL A 87 1.14 -7.74 1.08
N CYS A 88 1.43 -8.89 0.46
CA CYS A 88 2.80 -9.39 0.28
C CYS A 88 3.14 -9.57 -1.19
N ASP A 89 4.17 -8.91 -1.66
CA ASP A 89 4.75 -9.11 -3.00
C ASP A 89 5.97 -10.02 -2.90
N LEU A 90 5.77 -11.31 -3.13
CA LEU A 90 6.82 -12.33 -3.02
C LEU A 90 7.89 -12.17 -4.10
N GLN A 91 7.54 -11.59 -5.25
CA GLN A 91 8.46 -11.40 -6.36
C GLN A 91 9.48 -10.29 -6.09
N THR A 92 9.06 -9.21 -5.41
CA THR A 92 9.90 -8.04 -5.15
C THR A 92 10.37 -7.93 -3.70
N GLY A 93 9.96 -8.89 -2.84
CA GLY A 93 10.32 -8.90 -1.43
C GLY A 93 9.73 -7.71 -0.67
N GLN A 94 8.45 -7.40 -0.90
CA GLN A 94 7.78 -6.29 -0.24
C GLN A 94 6.57 -6.76 0.55
N VAL A 95 6.30 -6.09 1.66
CA VAL A 95 5.10 -6.29 2.47
C VAL A 95 4.53 -4.95 2.89
N ALA A 96 3.20 -4.83 2.82
CA ALA A 96 2.48 -3.76 3.47
C ALA A 96 1.64 -4.33 4.61
N TRP A 97 1.70 -3.68 5.77
CA TRP A 97 0.79 -3.85 6.89
C TRP A 97 -0.18 -2.66 6.91
N THR A 98 -1.46 -2.94 7.04
CA THR A 98 -2.50 -1.92 7.12
C THR A 98 -3.40 -2.23 8.30
N GLY A 99 -3.55 -1.26 9.21
CA GLY A 99 -4.29 -1.51 10.45
C GLY A 99 -4.43 -0.28 11.33
N ILE A 100 -4.84 -0.51 12.58
CA ILE A 100 -4.92 0.50 13.62
C ILE A 100 -3.66 0.42 14.49
N ALA A 101 -2.97 1.54 14.65
CA ALA A 101 -1.95 1.73 15.68
C ALA A 101 -2.52 2.68 16.76
N LYS A 102 -1.78 2.88 17.84
CA LYS A 102 -2.10 3.85 18.89
C LYS A 102 -0.97 4.85 19.01
N GLU A 103 -1.32 6.11 19.08
CA GLU A 103 -0.44 7.23 19.35
C GLU A 103 -0.92 7.93 20.62
N HIS A 104 -0.10 7.92 21.68
CA HIS A 104 -0.54 8.39 23.02
C HIS A 104 -1.89 7.78 23.42
N ASP A 105 -2.03 6.46 23.25
CA ASP A 105 -3.23 5.65 23.52
C ASP A 105 -4.48 5.98 22.67
N LYS A 106 -4.38 6.92 21.74
CA LYS A 106 -5.45 7.24 20.80
C LYS A 106 -5.26 6.44 19.49
N PRO A 107 -6.36 5.92 18.91
CA PRO A 107 -6.27 5.19 17.65
C PRO A 107 -5.86 6.10 16.50
N VAL A 108 -4.91 5.62 15.68
CA VAL A 108 -4.53 6.18 14.39
C VAL A 108 -4.57 5.08 13.34
N LEU A 109 -4.87 5.43 12.08
CA LEU A 109 -4.78 4.47 10.99
C LEU A 109 -3.36 4.49 10.44
N LEU A 110 -2.80 3.31 10.26
CA LEU A 110 -1.46 3.13 9.72
C LEU A 110 -1.50 2.17 8.53
N SER A 111 -0.94 2.60 7.41
CA SER A 111 -0.54 1.71 6.33
C SER A 111 0.94 1.90 6.09
N VAL A 112 1.74 0.86 6.31
CA VAL A 112 3.20 0.90 6.14
C VAL A 112 3.64 -0.16 5.15
N ARG A 113 4.43 0.26 4.15
CA ARG A 113 5.11 -0.60 3.20
C ARG A 113 6.59 -0.75 3.58
N LEU A 114 7.04 -1.99 3.60
CA LEU A 114 8.44 -2.34 3.82
C LEU A 114 8.99 -3.05 2.58
N LYS A 115 10.19 -2.66 2.16
CA LYS A 115 10.97 -3.43 1.18
C LYS A 115 12.07 -4.19 1.90
N VAL A 116 12.11 -5.48 1.65
CA VAL A 116 13.00 -6.41 2.32
C VAL A 116 14.01 -6.97 1.31
N VAL A 117 15.29 -6.82 1.61
CA VAL A 117 16.40 -7.41 0.87
C VAL A 117 17.27 -8.15 1.87
N ASP A 118 17.58 -9.40 1.63
CA ASP A 118 18.39 -10.23 2.52
C ASP A 118 17.89 -10.20 3.98
N ARG A 119 16.56 -10.27 4.15
CA ARG A 119 15.85 -10.19 5.45
C ARG A 119 16.10 -8.88 6.21
N LYS A 120 16.55 -7.81 5.54
CA LYS A 120 16.72 -6.48 6.09
C LYS A 120 15.78 -5.49 5.41
N ILE A 121 15.20 -4.60 6.20
CA ILE A 121 14.33 -3.53 5.71
C ILE A 121 15.19 -2.44 5.10
N THR A 122 15.08 -2.25 3.79
CA THR A 122 15.80 -1.20 3.03
C THR A 122 14.94 0.03 2.80
N GLU A 123 13.61 -0.13 2.83
CA GLU A 123 12.67 0.97 2.66
C GLU A 123 11.50 0.77 3.65
N ALA A 124 11.08 1.86 4.30
CA ALA A 124 9.85 1.93 5.09
C ALA A 124 9.09 3.20 4.68
N GLU A 125 7.86 3.02 4.24
CA GLU A 125 7.00 4.10 3.74
C GLU A 125 5.63 3.98 4.37
N SER A 126 5.18 5.00 5.10
CA SER A 126 3.93 4.97 5.84
C SER A 126 3.00 6.14 5.53
N ILE A 127 1.71 5.84 5.56
CA ILE A 127 0.62 6.80 5.69
C ILE A 127 0.01 6.63 7.08
N VAL A 128 0.03 7.71 7.85
CA VAL A 128 -0.55 7.79 9.20
C VAL A 128 -1.70 8.79 9.18
N VAL A 129 -2.89 8.34 9.58
CA VAL A 129 -4.09 9.17 9.66
C VAL A 129 -4.45 9.35 11.14
N ARG A 130 -4.33 10.58 11.62
CA ARG A 130 -4.53 10.92 13.04
C ARG A 130 -5.95 11.41 13.34
N ASP A 131 -6.61 11.95 12.34
CA ASP A 131 -7.96 12.50 12.48
C ASP A 131 -9.00 11.50 11.97
N VAL A 132 -9.41 10.58 12.86
CA VAL A 132 -10.36 9.50 12.53
C VAL A 132 -11.53 9.54 13.50
N SER A 133 -12.75 9.59 12.97
CA SER A 133 -13.96 9.56 13.79
C SER A 133 -14.21 8.16 14.38
N GLU A 134 -14.83 8.10 15.57
CA GLU A 134 -15.26 6.83 16.17
C GLU A 134 -16.19 6.04 15.26
N ARG A 135 -17.04 6.73 14.50
CA ARG A 135 -17.90 6.12 13.49
C ARG A 135 -17.11 5.34 12.44
N ASN A 136 -16.04 5.93 11.93
CA ASN A 136 -15.19 5.28 10.94
C ASN A 136 -14.39 4.13 11.56
N LEU A 137 -13.90 4.30 12.78
CA LEU A 137 -13.22 3.23 13.52
C LEU A 137 -14.14 2.03 13.77
N SER A 138 -15.44 2.25 13.99
CA SER A 138 -16.39 1.16 14.22
C SER A 138 -16.60 0.25 13.00
N ASN A 139 -16.22 0.69 11.78
CA ASN A 139 -16.22 -0.11 10.56
C ASN A 139 -14.92 -0.91 10.37
N LEU A 140 -13.89 -0.66 11.21
CA LEU A 140 -12.58 -1.30 11.14
C LEU A 140 -12.43 -2.37 12.23
N LYS A 141 -13.32 -3.36 12.26
CA LYS A 141 -13.28 -4.47 13.22
C LYS A 141 -12.61 -5.70 12.65
N THR A 142 -12.82 -5.96 11.38
CA THR A 142 -12.27 -7.11 10.64
C THR A 142 -11.72 -6.64 9.30
N PRO A 143 -10.73 -7.36 8.73
CA PRO A 143 -10.26 -7.07 7.38
C PRO A 143 -11.43 -6.97 6.38
N PRO A 144 -11.33 -6.10 5.36
CA PRO A 144 -12.39 -5.96 4.37
C PRO A 144 -12.65 -7.29 3.64
N PRO A 145 -13.89 -7.55 3.17
CA PRO A 145 -14.22 -8.80 2.48
C PRO A 145 -13.26 -9.13 1.34
N GLY A 146 -12.71 -10.34 1.35
CA GLY A 146 -11.79 -10.84 0.33
C GLY A 146 -10.32 -10.43 0.50
N PHE A 147 -9.96 -9.49 1.38
CA PHE A 147 -8.57 -9.01 1.50
C PHE A 147 -7.60 -10.03 2.14
N THR A 148 -8.11 -11.02 2.85
CA THR A 148 -7.32 -12.11 3.41
C THR A 148 -7.45 -13.43 2.64
N GLU A 149 -8.29 -13.45 1.59
CA GLU A 149 -8.55 -14.64 0.77
C GLU A 149 -7.38 -14.91 -0.18
N THR A 150 -6.87 -16.15 -0.19
CA THR A 150 -5.97 -16.64 -1.23
C THR A 150 -6.79 -17.12 -2.42
N LEU A 151 -6.57 -16.52 -3.59
CA LEU A 151 -7.30 -16.84 -4.82
C LEU A 151 -6.82 -18.16 -5.43
N ALA A 152 -7.74 -18.94 -5.99
CA ALA A 152 -7.38 -20.04 -6.86
C ALA A 152 -6.61 -19.51 -8.10
N PRO A 153 -5.66 -20.27 -8.67
CA PRO A 153 -4.89 -19.80 -9.83
C PRO A 153 -5.73 -19.27 -11.00
N SER A 154 -6.87 -19.88 -11.26
CA SER A 154 -7.81 -19.48 -12.32
C SER A 154 -8.55 -18.16 -12.05
N GLU A 155 -8.55 -17.67 -10.81
CA GLU A 155 -9.20 -16.44 -10.40
C GLU A 155 -8.25 -15.23 -10.40
N ARG A 156 -6.94 -15.52 -10.51
CA ARG A 156 -5.88 -14.50 -10.44
C ARG A 156 -5.74 -13.76 -11.76
N MET A 157 -5.43 -12.48 -11.65
CA MET A 157 -4.94 -11.68 -12.77
C MET A 157 -3.42 -11.77 -12.85
N SER A 158 -2.84 -11.57 -14.04
CA SER A 158 -1.41 -11.39 -14.16
C SER A 158 -0.96 -10.10 -13.48
N ARG A 159 0.29 -10.07 -13.00
CA ARG A 159 0.90 -8.87 -12.41
C ARG A 159 0.74 -7.63 -13.30
N ARG A 160 0.96 -7.78 -14.61
CA ARG A 160 0.83 -6.67 -15.57
C ARG A 160 -0.61 -6.12 -15.63
N GLU A 161 -1.61 -6.99 -15.60
CA GLU A 161 -3.01 -6.57 -15.58
C GLU A 161 -3.36 -5.89 -14.26
N MET A 162 -2.91 -6.43 -13.13
CA MET A 162 -3.12 -5.83 -11.82
C MET A 162 -2.53 -4.43 -11.71
N LEU A 163 -1.33 -4.20 -12.26
CA LEU A 163 -0.69 -2.87 -12.28
C LEU A 163 -1.46 -1.83 -13.11
N ARG A 164 -2.27 -2.26 -14.09
CA ARG A 164 -3.11 -1.35 -14.88
C ARG A 164 -4.39 -0.91 -14.17
N ILE A 165 -4.85 -1.67 -13.17
CA ILE A 165 -6.13 -1.40 -12.51
C ILE A 165 -6.17 -0.01 -11.85
N PRO A 166 -5.17 0.40 -11.03
CA PRO A 166 -5.17 1.75 -10.46
C PRO A 166 -5.17 2.85 -11.52
N ASP A 167 -4.42 2.68 -12.60
CA ASP A 167 -4.37 3.68 -13.68
C ASP A 167 -5.74 3.83 -14.37
N LEU A 168 -6.41 2.72 -14.70
CA LEU A 168 -7.76 2.75 -15.27
C LEU A 168 -8.75 3.48 -14.33
N TYR A 169 -8.65 3.22 -13.03
CA TYR A 169 -9.49 3.88 -12.03
C TYR A 169 -9.24 5.39 -11.99
N PHE A 170 -7.98 5.83 -11.90
CA PHE A 170 -7.65 7.25 -11.81
C PHE A 170 -7.85 8.00 -13.13
N GLU A 171 -7.65 7.36 -14.28
CA GLU A 171 -8.00 7.95 -15.58
C GLU A 171 -9.52 8.16 -15.72
N ALA A 172 -10.31 7.24 -15.20
CA ALA A 172 -11.75 7.38 -15.18
C ALA A 172 -12.21 8.56 -14.32
N LEU A 173 -11.55 8.81 -13.18
CA LEU A 173 -11.80 10.01 -12.37
C LEU A 173 -11.45 11.29 -13.14
N ASP A 174 -10.31 11.34 -13.81
CA ASP A 174 -9.87 12.48 -14.62
C ASP A 174 -10.89 12.77 -15.75
N LYS A 175 -11.48 11.73 -16.36
CA LYS A 175 -12.46 11.82 -17.46
C LYS A 175 -13.91 11.92 -16.98
N LEU A 176 -14.17 11.77 -15.69
CA LEU A 176 -15.51 11.62 -15.10
C LEU A 176 -16.36 10.54 -15.79
N ASN A 177 -15.72 9.43 -16.19
CA ASN A 177 -16.32 8.32 -16.90
C ASN A 177 -15.72 6.99 -16.41
N ASP A 178 -16.54 6.12 -15.82
CA ASP A 178 -16.11 4.84 -15.26
C ASP A 178 -16.37 3.65 -16.18
N SER A 179 -16.80 3.86 -17.43
CA SER A 179 -17.13 2.78 -18.37
C SER A 179 -15.98 1.82 -18.66
N THR A 180 -14.73 2.26 -18.44
CA THR A 180 -13.53 1.44 -18.63
C THR A 180 -13.06 0.75 -17.36
N ILE A 181 -13.65 1.06 -16.19
CA ILE A 181 -13.27 0.43 -14.93
C ILE A 181 -13.91 -0.96 -14.87
N PRO A 182 -13.15 -2.02 -14.65
CA PRO A 182 -13.68 -3.38 -14.60
C PRO A 182 -14.32 -3.69 -13.23
N TRP A 183 -15.41 -2.99 -12.89
CA TRP A 183 -16.11 -3.21 -11.64
C TRP A 183 -16.75 -4.61 -11.55
N GLY A 184 -16.60 -5.25 -10.39
CA GLY A 184 -17.46 -6.38 -10.01
C GLY A 184 -18.82 -5.87 -9.52
N GLY A 185 -19.87 -6.70 -9.66
CA GLY A 185 -21.22 -6.30 -9.25
C GLY A 185 -21.40 -6.06 -7.74
N ASP A 186 -20.50 -6.62 -6.94
CA ASP A 186 -20.43 -6.51 -5.47
C ASP A 186 -19.26 -5.64 -4.99
N ALA A 187 -18.67 -4.84 -5.88
CA ALA A 187 -17.56 -3.99 -5.55
C ALA A 187 -17.92 -2.95 -4.47
N TYR A 188 -16.96 -2.69 -3.59
CA TYR A 188 -17.08 -1.68 -2.55
C TYR A 188 -15.81 -0.81 -2.47
N ARG A 189 -15.93 0.35 -1.83
CA ARG A 189 -14.78 1.21 -1.51
C ARG A 189 -14.88 1.74 -0.09
N VAL A 190 -13.78 1.59 0.65
CA VAL A 190 -13.60 2.13 2.01
C VAL A 190 -12.46 3.14 2.00
N GLU A 191 -12.69 4.28 2.60
CA GLU A 191 -11.71 5.33 2.79
C GLU A 191 -11.68 5.74 4.27
N ASN A 192 -10.55 5.58 4.93
CA ASN A 192 -10.39 5.87 6.36
C ASN A 192 -11.52 5.29 7.24
N GLY A 193 -11.98 4.06 6.91
CA GLY A 193 -13.09 3.41 7.59
C GLY A 193 -14.49 3.83 7.14
N MET A 194 -14.64 4.81 6.26
CA MET A 194 -15.92 5.20 5.68
C MET A 194 -16.21 4.39 4.41
N VAL A 195 -17.35 3.75 4.31
CA VAL A 195 -17.81 3.10 3.07
C VAL A 195 -18.30 4.20 2.12
N THR A 196 -17.56 4.44 1.04
CA THR A 196 -17.85 5.51 0.07
C THR A 196 -18.70 5.02 -1.11
N CYS A 197 -18.62 3.74 -1.43
CA CYS A 197 -19.54 3.08 -2.37
C CYS A 197 -19.61 1.57 -2.11
N GLY A 198 -20.63 0.92 -2.65
CA GLY A 198 -20.89 -0.49 -2.42
C GLY A 198 -21.48 -0.77 -1.04
N THR A 199 -21.48 -2.03 -0.65
CA THR A 199 -22.03 -2.48 0.65
C THR A 199 -21.05 -3.45 1.30
N ILE A 200 -20.78 -3.23 2.57
CA ILE A 200 -20.04 -4.16 3.43
C ILE A 200 -20.99 -4.60 4.55
N PRO A 201 -21.21 -5.91 4.73
CA PRO A 201 -22.06 -6.41 5.81
C PRO A 201 -21.62 -5.90 7.18
N GLY A 202 -22.56 -5.36 7.95
CA GLY A 202 -22.28 -4.83 9.30
C GLY A 202 -21.60 -3.47 9.37
N ALA A 203 -21.19 -2.87 8.25
CA ALA A 203 -20.64 -1.53 8.25
C ALA A 203 -21.74 -0.47 8.41
N LEU A 204 -21.42 0.59 9.14
CA LEU A 204 -22.29 1.75 9.27
C LEU A 204 -22.35 2.52 7.94
N PRO A 205 -23.53 3.06 7.57
CA PRO A 205 -23.64 3.92 6.40
C PRO A 205 -22.79 5.18 6.57
N PRO A 206 -22.51 5.96 5.50
CA PRO A 206 -21.88 7.27 5.61
C PRO A 206 -22.60 8.18 6.64
N ALA A 207 -21.89 9.18 7.14
CA ALA A 207 -22.48 10.16 8.04
C ALA A 207 -23.68 10.86 7.37
N PRO A 208 -24.69 11.33 8.14
CA PRO A 208 -25.81 12.09 7.58
C PRO A 208 -25.33 13.25 6.73
N GLY A 209 -25.95 13.42 5.56
CA GLY A 209 -25.60 14.47 4.58
C GLY A 209 -24.52 14.07 3.56
N LEU A 210 -23.85 12.92 3.74
CA LEU A 210 -22.95 12.40 2.71
C LEU A 210 -23.72 11.43 1.79
N PRO A 211 -23.52 11.52 0.47
CA PRO A 211 -24.17 10.60 -0.45
C PRO A 211 -23.70 9.17 -0.22
N ALA A 212 -24.64 8.28 0.04
CA ALA A 212 -24.39 6.83 0.06
C ALA A 212 -24.54 6.28 -1.35
N SER A 213 -23.45 5.96 -2.02
CA SER A 213 -23.54 5.21 -3.26
C SER A 213 -23.71 3.72 -2.97
N ARG A 214 -24.81 3.14 -3.41
CA ARG A 214 -25.06 1.69 -3.29
C ARG A 214 -24.24 0.83 -4.26
N SER A 215 -23.67 1.45 -5.28
CA SER A 215 -22.82 0.81 -6.28
C SER A 215 -21.58 1.65 -6.53
N CYS A 216 -20.43 1.01 -6.73
CA CYS A 216 -19.23 1.69 -7.16
C CYS A 216 -19.24 1.97 -8.66
N ALA A 217 -19.88 1.09 -9.45
CA ALA A 217 -20.13 1.35 -10.86
C ALA A 217 -21.29 2.35 -11.01
N SER A 218 -21.14 3.34 -11.84
CA SER A 218 -22.25 4.22 -12.22
C SER A 218 -23.22 3.48 -13.15
N LYS A 219 -24.48 3.91 -13.18
CA LYS A 219 -25.50 3.28 -14.05
C LYS A 219 -25.31 3.62 -15.53
N ASP A 220 -24.70 4.74 -15.82
CA ASP A 220 -24.57 5.34 -17.16
C ASP A 220 -23.12 5.63 -17.56
N GLY A 221 -22.14 5.09 -16.82
CA GLY A 221 -20.73 5.34 -17.06
C GLY A 221 -20.25 6.72 -16.57
N LYS A 222 -21.11 7.51 -15.91
CA LYS A 222 -20.75 8.86 -15.45
C LYS A 222 -20.42 8.88 -13.99
N ILE A 223 -19.21 9.31 -13.68
CA ILE A 223 -18.76 9.56 -12.31
C ILE A 223 -19.35 10.90 -11.82
N SER A 224 -19.63 10.99 -10.52
CA SER A 224 -20.14 12.23 -9.92
C SER A 224 -19.29 13.45 -10.32
N PRO A 225 -19.89 14.49 -10.91
CA PRO A 225 -19.18 15.71 -11.25
C PRO A 225 -18.54 16.42 -10.06
N MET A 226 -18.99 16.13 -8.83
CA MET A 226 -18.35 16.63 -7.61
C MET A 226 -16.86 16.27 -7.52
N LEU A 227 -16.42 15.19 -8.18
CA LEU A 227 -15.01 14.79 -8.21
C LEU A 227 -14.13 15.72 -9.08
N LYS A 228 -14.73 16.69 -9.83
CA LYS A 228 -13.96 17.80 -10.44
C LYS A 228 -13.18 18.66 -9.45
N THR A 229 -13.48 18.57 -8.16
CA THR A 229 -12.66 19.21 -7.12
C THR A 229 -11.27 18.61 -7.05
N ILE A 230 -11.08 17.36 -7.50
CA ILE A 230 -9.78 16.72 -7.66
C ILE A 230 -9.16 17.29 -8.95
N TYR A 231 -8.08 18.06 -8.78
CA TYR A 231 -7.36 18.63 -9.91
C TYR A 231 -6.55 17.57 -10.65
N SER A 232 -5.89 16.69 -9.91
CA SER A 232 -5.11 15.58 -10.47
C SER A 232 -4.87 14.51 -9.39
N VAL A 233 -4.62 13.27 -9.83
CA VAL A 233 -4.10 12.23 -8.96
C VAL A 233 -2.66 11.94 -9.39
N ARG A 234 -1.70 12.66 -8.81
CA ARG A 234 -0.25 12.59 -9.10
C ARG A 234 0.56 12.98 -7.87
N PRO A 235 1.74 12.34 -7.57
CA PRO A 235 2.25 11.18 -8.28
C PRO A 235 1.39 9.92 -8.08
N ARG A 236 1.60 8.90 -8.94
CA ARG A 236 1.00 7.56 -8.81
C ARG A 236 2.13 6.53 -8.76
N ARG A 237 2.15 5.71 -7.73
CA ARG A 237 3.12 4.60 -7.60
C ARG A 237 2.42 3.35 -7.10
N THR A 238 2.65 2.21 -7.74
CA THR A 238 2.15 0.90 -7.33
C THR A 238 3.33 -0.04 -7.10
N PRO A 239 4.07 0.11 -5.99
CA PRO A 239 5.29 -0.65 -5.76
C PRO A 239 5.05 -2.12 -5.39
N LEU A 240 3.84 -2.51 -4.98
CA LEU A 240 3.57 -3.83 -4.44
C LEU A 240 2.37 -4.49 -5.10
N VAL A 241 2.54 -5.77 -5.50
CA VAL A 241 1.49 -6.62 -6.10
C VAL A 241 1.49 -7.98 -5.41
N ASP A 242 0.42 -8.28 -4.71
CA ASP A 242 0.14 -9.59 -4.12
C ASP A 242 -0.68 -10.43 -5.10
N GLU A 243 0.01 -11.21 -5.92
CA GLU A 243 -0.63 -12.02 -6.97
C GLU A 243 -1.47 -13.16 -6.38
N GLU A 244 -1.11 -13.68 -5.21
CA GLU A 244 -1.85 -14.76 -4.55
C GLU A 244 -3.21 -14.28 -4.03
N ARG A 245 -3.25 -13.07 -3.47
CA ARG A 245 -4.47 -12.47 -2.94
C ARG A 245 -5.16 -11.52 -3.92
N GLY A 246 -4.55 -11.27 -5.08
CA GLY A 246 -5.10 -10.37 -6.09
C GLY A 246 -5.19 -8.92 -5.58
N ILE A 247 -4.19 -8.44 -4.84
CA ILE A 247 -4.20 -7.11 -4.23
C ILE A 247 -2.99 -6.30 -4.72
N THR A 248 -3.23 -5.07 -5.16
CA THR A 248 -2.16 -4.08 -5.29
C THR A 248 -2.17 -3.14 -4.09
N TRP A 249 -1.00 -2.68 -3.68
CA TRP A 249 -0.82 -1.57 -2.77
C TRP A 249 -0.06 -0.47 -3.48
N GLY A 250 -0.58 0.75 -3.44
CA GLY A 250 0.06 1.89 -4.09
C GLY A 250 -0.13 3.18 -3.31
N LEU A 251 0.73 4.15 -3.62
CA LEU A 251 0.65 5.51 -3.10
C LEU A 251 0.20 6.45 -4.22
N TYR A 252 -0.90 7.14 -3.98
CA TYR A 252 -1.54 8.03 -4.94
C TYR A 252 -1.90 9.33 -4.27
N CYS A 253 -1.52 10.46 -4.89
CA CYS A 253 -1.73 11.77 -4.29
C CYS A 253 -2.85 12.53 -5.01
N PHE A 254 -3.95 12.74 -4.32
CA PHE A 254 -5.09 13.53 -4.80
C PHE A 254 -4.85 15.00 -4.52
N ASN A 255 -4.70 15.79 -5.57
CA ASN A 255 -4.42 17.22 -5.46
C ASN A 255 -5.69 18.04 -5.65
N HIS A 256 -5.95 18.94 -4.72
CA HIS A 256 -7.09 19.86 -4.72
C HIS A 256 -6.58 21.29 -4.75
N ARG A 257 -6.99 22.08 -5.76
CA ARG A 257 -6.57 23.48 -5.89
C ARG A 257 -7.32 24.45 -4.96
N GLY A 258 -8.31 23.97 -4.21
CA GLY A 258 -9.09 24.81 -3.30
C GLY A 258 -10.13 25.66 -4.03
N LEU A 259 -10.88 25.04 -4.93
CA LEU A 259 -11.97 25.72 -5.63
C LEU A 259 -13.13 25.98 -4.67
N ALA A 260 -13.69 27.18 -4.65
CA ALA A 260 -14.90 27.48 -3.87
C ALA A 260 -16.13 26.79 -4.47
N THR A 261 -16.19 26.72 -5.80
CA THR A 261 -17.29 26.11 -6.56
C THR A 261 -16.75 25.29 -7.72
N ILE A 262 -17.58 24.36 -8.20
CA ILE A 262 -17.37 23.62 -9.44
C ILE A 262 -18.54 23.88 -10.39
N THR A 263 -18.26 23.93 -11.69
CA THR A 263 -19.27 23.99 -12.73
C THR A 263 -19.52 22.60 -13.28
N LEU A 264 -20.77 22.14 -13.24
CA LEU A 264 -21.17 20.84 -13.75
C LEU A 264 -21.33 20.86 -15.29
N PRO A 265 -21.45 19.69 -15.94
CA PRO A 265 -21.62 19.61 -17.40
C PRO A 265 -22.86 20.28 -17.94
N ASP A 266 -23.93 20.45 -17.14
CA ASP A 266 -25.16 21.12 -17.47
C ASP A 266 -25.09 22.66 -17.26
N GLY A 267 -23.91 23.18 -16.87
CA GLY A 267 -23.68 24.58 -16.60
C GLY A 267 -24.07 25.05 -15.18
N SER A 268 -24.67 24.19 -14.36
CA SER A 268 -25.00 24.52 -12.97
C SER A 268 -23.74 24.64 -12.12
N VAL A 269 -23.78 25.47 -11.09
CA VAL A 269 -22.66 25.72 -10.17
C VAL A 269 -23.00 25.18 -8.80
N GLN A 270 -22.08 24.41 -8.23
CA GLN A 270 -22.22 23.82 -6.90
C GLN A 270 -21.02 24.16 -6.01
N PRO A 271 -21.18 24.19 -4.66
CA PRO A 271 -20.06 24.31 -3.75
C PRO A 271 -19.08 23.13 -3.93
N SER A 272 -17.78 23.43 -3.88
CA SER A 272 -16.74 22.40 -3.83
C SER A 272 -16.64 21.83 -2.42
N TYR A 273 -16.33 20.55 -2.29
CA TYR A 273 -16.03 19.95 -0.99
C TYR A 273 -14.58 20.21 -0.52
N ALA A 274 -13.71 20.67 -1.42
CA ALA A 274 -12.31 20.96 -1.14
C ALA A 274 -11.98 22.42 -1.45
N THR A 275 -12.38 23.33 -0.56
CA THR A 275 -12.22 24.78 -0.72
C THR A 275 -10.84 25.30 -0.35
N THR A 276 -10.02 24.49 0.31
CA THR A 276 -8.63 24.81 0.67
C THR A 276 -7.66 24.01 -0.18
N PRO A 277 -6.63 24.64 -0.77
CA PRO A 277 -5.60 23.91 -1.49
C PRO A 277 -4.96 22.86 -0.61
N SER A 278 -4.90 21.61 -1.09
CA SER A 278 -4.34 20.50 -0.35
C SER A 278 -3.92 19.36 -1.27
N SER A 279 -2.95 18.59 -0.82
CA SER A 279 -2.59 17.30 -1.39
C SER A 279 -2.97 16.20 -0.41
N MET A 280 -3.58 15.14 -0.90
CA MET A 280 -4.02 14.03 -0.07
C MET A 280 -3.36 12.74 -0.56
N PRO A 281 -2.20 12.35 0.00
CA PRO A 281 -1.62 11.04 -0.27
C PRO A 281 -2.45 9.94 0.38
N PHE A 282 -2.76 8.91 -0.41
CA PHE A 282 -3.46 7.72 0.00
C PHE A 282 -2.61 6.48 -0.25
N ALA A 283 -2.57 5.58 0.72
CA ALA A 283 -2.24 4.19 0.50
C ALA A 283 -3.53 3.48 0.06
N ASP A 284 -3.71 3.31 -1.25
CA ASP A 284 -4.86 2.61 -1.83
C ASP A 284 -4.49 1.17 -2.16
N MET A 285 -5.38 0.26 -1.82
CA MET A 285 -5.30 -1.16 -2.14
C MET A 285 -6.47 -1.56 -3.01
N PHE A 286 -6.19 -2.15 -4.18
CA PHE A 286 -7.20 -2.64 -5.10
C PHE A 286 -7.24 -4.17 -5.02
N LYS A 287 -8.34 -4.72 -4.52
CA LYS A 287 -8.63 -6.16 -4.56
C LYS A 287 -9.26 -6.52 -5.89
N THR A 288 -8.65 -7.46 -6.59
CA THR A 288 -9.14 -7.98 -7.87
C THR A 288 -9.40 -9.48 -7.79
N LYS A 289 -10.38 -9.96 -8.54
CA LYS A 289 -10.72 -11.39 -8.71
C LYS A 289 -11.44 -11.57 -10.05
N ASN A 290 -11.06 -12.57 -10.84
CA ASN A 290 -11.66 -12.86 -12.16
C ASN A 290 -11.70 -11.63 -13.10
N GLY A 291 -10.61 -10.86 -13.17
CA GLY A 291 -10.52 -9.67 -14.02
C GLY A 291 -11.35 -8.47 -13.56
N LYS A 292 -11.92 -8.49 -12.35
CA LYS A 292 -12.80 -7.45 -11.82
C LYS A 292 -12.29 -6.89 -10.51
N ILE A 293 -12.52 -5.59 -10.27
CA ILE A 293 -12.33 -4.96 -8.97
C ILE A 293 -13.45 -5.42 -8.05
N ARG A 294 -13.09 -5.99 -6.90
CA ARG A 294 -14.01 -6.43 -5.84
C ARG A 294 -14.05 -5.49 -4.66
N GLY A 295 -12.96 -4.78 -4.40
CA GLY A 295 -12.87 -3.81 -3.33
C GLY A 295 -11.72 -2.85 -3.51
N ILE A 296 -11.90 -1.63 -3.01
CA ILE A 296 -10.84 -0.64 -2.84
C ILE A 296 -10.82 -0.27 -1.36
N PHE A 297 -9.65 -0.35 -0.75
CA PHE A 297 -9.45 0.03 0.64
C PHE A 297 -8.33 1.05 0.72
N ALA A 298 -8.58 2.17 1.40
CA ALA A 298 -7.66 3.31 1.38
C ALA A 298 -7.50 3.95 2.76
N PHE A 299 -6.26 4.27 3.12
CA PHE A 299 -5.92 5.19 4.19
C PHE A 299 -5.19 6.40 3.63
N GLY A 300 -5.69 7.60 3.90
CA GLY A 300 -5.11 8.83 3.40
C GLY A 300 -5.28 9.99 4.35
N THR A 301 -4.37 10.95 4.25
CA THR A 301 -4.34 12.13 5.10
C THR A 301 -4.23 13.40 4.26
N ARG A 302 -4.66 14.55 4.84
CA ARG A 302 -4.58 15.85 4.18
C ARG A 302 -3.27 16.53 4.55
N LEU A 303 -2.54 16.99 3.54
CA LEU A 303 -1.27 17.68 3.66
C LEU A 303 -1.27 19.01 2.88
N PRO A 304 -0.30 19.89 3.07
CA PRO A 304 -0.12 21.09 2.27
C PRO A 304 -0.10 20.79 0.76
N TYR A 305 -0.69 21.67 -0.04
CA TYR A 305 -0.74 21.53 -1.49
C TYR A 305 0.65 21.51 -2.12
N GLY A 306 0.86 20.61 -3.08
CA GLY A 306 2.11 20.49 -3.84
C GLY A 306 3.16 19.61 -3.20
N ILE A 307 2.81 18.88 -2.12
CA ILE A 307 3.75 17.92 -1.50
C ILE A 307 4.01 16.75 -2.47
N GLY A 308 5.27 16.33 -2.58
CA GLY A 308 5.67 15.18 -3.38
C GLY A 308 5.37 13.85 -2.68
N ASP A 309 5.86 12.75 -3.26
CA ASP A 309 5.71 11.40 -2.67
C ASP A 309 6.87 10.99 -1.75
N GLY A 310 7.87 11.85 -1.60
CA GLY A 310 9.07 11.56 -0.80
C GLY A 310 10.08 10.59 -1.47
N TRP A 311 9.74 10.04 -2.64
CA TRP A 311 10.53 9.01 -3.34
C TRP A 311 11.01 9.45 -4.72
N SER A 312 10.15 10.09 -5.50
CA SER A 312 10.52 10.62 -6.82
C SER A 312 11.60 11.71 -6.67
N LYS A 313 12.55 11.72 -7.58
CA LYS A 313 13.47 12.87 -7.70
C LYS A 313 12.66 13.99 -8.35
N ASN A 314 12.62 15.15 -7.70
CA ASN A 314 12.10 16.37 -8.28
C ASN A 314 12.97 16.83 -9.43
#